data_8fe78536f37a635fcdb04384cb9dc1e6
#
_entry.id   8fe78536f37a635fcdb04384cb9dc1e6
#
_cell.length_a   1.000
_cell.length_b   1.000
_cell.length_c   1.000
_cell.angle_alpha   90.00
_cell.angle_beta   90.00
_cell.angle_gamma   90.00
#
_symmetry.space_group_name_H-M   'P 1'
#
loop_
_entity.id
_entity.type
_entity.pdbx_description
1 polymer ?
#
loop_
_entity_poly.entity_id
_entity_poly.type
_entity_poly.pdbx_seq_one_letter_code
_entity_poly.pdbx_strand_id
1 'polypeptide(L)'
;TRVRSSAASDVYKRQKEKYILVYIVTIKPCDYVLRLARHIAKQRNLKIVRICRDAYPEHSGDDVQEILTAGPSDFVGLFANAEFVVTNSFHGTVFSVNFSKPFYSVIKSKHSTNSRLTSILQKLALESRIVSVGDDFPEITDIDYTLPAEQLRRERSHSLEYLQKALSC
;
A
#
# COMPACT_ATOMS: atom_id res chain seq x y z
N THR A 1 3.05 35.47 3.87
CA THR A 1 3.34 34.81 2.58
C THR A 1 4.38 33.73 2.85
N ARG A 2 3.96 32.52 3.25
CA ARG A 2 4.86 31.38 3.44
C ARG A 2 4.57 30.35 2.36
N VAL A 3 5.36 30.46 1.32
CA VAL A 3 6.02 29.47 0.51
C VAL A 3 5.33 28.11 0.42
N ARG A 4 4.58 27.94 -0.65
CA ARG A 4 4.32 26.65 -1.31
C ARG A 4 5.62 26.12 -1.92
N SER A 5 6.61 25.85 -1.11
CA SER A 5 7.79 25.11 -1.50
C SER A 5 7.73 23.82 -0.75
N SER A 6 7.59 22.75 -1.48
CA SER A 6 8.29 21.55 -1.19
C SER A 6 7.60 20.20 -1.25
N ALA A 7 6.33 20.08 -1.55
CA ALA A 7 5.82 18.72 -1.78
C ALA A 7 6.60 18.01 -2.91
N ALA A 8 6.82 18.68 -4.03
CA ALA A 8 7.64 18.16 -5.14
C ALA A 8 9.12 17.99 -4.78
N SER A 9 9.71 18.94 -4.03
CA SER A 9 11.11 18.86 -3.58
C SER A 9 11.31 17.76 -2.54
N ASP A 10 10.34 17.54 -1.68
CA ASP A 10 10.36 16.48 -0.67
C ASP A 10 10.11 15.10 -1.27
N VAL A 11 9.27 14.99 -2.28
CA VAL A 11 9.10 13.75 -3.09
C VAL A 11 10.39 13.43 -3.85
N TYR A 12 11.03 14.45 -4.45
CA TYR A 12 12.30 14.27 -5.16
C TYR A 12 13.46 13.88 -4.23
N LYS A 13 13.55 14.46 -3.04
CA LYS A 13 14.53 14.06 -2.03
C LYS A 13 14.35 12.62 -1.56
N ARG A 14 13.09 12.16 -1.46
CA ARG A 14 12.74 10.79 -1.05
C ARG A 14 13.09 9.72 -2.07
N GLN A 15 13.26 10.07 -3.35
CA GLN A 15 13.75 9.12 -4.37
C GLN A 15 15.15 8.56 -4.05
N LYS A 16 15.90 9.19 -3.13
CA LYS A 16 17.24 8.75 -2.69
C LYS A 16 17.20 7.90 -1.41
N GLU A 17 16.11 7.90 -0.66
CA GLU A 17 16.00 7.20 0.62
C GLU A 17 15.04 6.03 0.52
N LYS A 18 15.50 4.87 0.93
CA LYS A 18 14.66 3.65 0.98
C LYS A 18 13.64 3.75 2.09
N TYR A 19 12.37 3.50 1.79
CA TYR A 19 11.29 3.60 2.75
C TYR A 19 10.22 2.54 2.58
N ILE A 20 9.55 2.24 3.69
CA ILE A 20 8.28 1.54 3.73
C ILE A 20 7.14 2.55 3.71
N LEU A 21 6.20 2.36 2.79
CA LEU A 21 5.02 3.20 2.69
C LEU A 21 3.88 2.62 3.52
N VAL A 22 3.31 3.44 4.39
CA VAL A 22 2.11 3.12 5.17
C VAL A 22 0.94 3.94 4.65
N TYR A 23 -0.13 3.27 4.22
CA TYR A 23 -1.36 3.93 3.79
C TYR A 23 -2.58 3.34 4.51
N ILE A 24 -3.18 4.12 5.40
CA ILE A 24 -4.27 3.72 6.29
C ILE A 24 -5.49 4.58 6.00
N VAL A 25 -6.63 3.96 5.68
CA VAL A 25 -7.90 4.64 5.40
C VAL A 25 -8.89 4.59 6.57
N THR A 26 -8.67 3.70 7.55
CA THR A 26 -9.50 3.60 8.75
C THR A 26 -8.63 3.68 10.00
N ILE A 27 -9.09 4.46 11.00
CA ILE A 27 -8.34 4.68 12.25
C ILE A 27 -8.15 3.38 13.05
N LYS A 28 -9.11 2.48 13.01
CA LYS A 28 -9.00 1.13 13.64
C LYS A 28 -8.73 0.10 12.54
N PRO A 29 -7.57 -0.41 12.37
CA PRO A 29 -6.50 -0.96 13.22
C PRO A 29 -5.12 -0.27 13.06
N CYS A 30 -5.07 1.02 13.23
CA CYS A 30 -3.85 1.81 12.99
C CYS A 30 -2.61 1.26 13.71
N ASP A 31 -2.76 0.90 14.99
CA ASP A 31 -1.64 0.46 15.82
C ASP A 31 -1.00 -0.84 15.32
N TYR A 32 -1.81 -1.79 14.86
CA TYR A 32 -1.28 -3.04 14.31
C TYR A 32 -0.53 -2.80 13.00
N VAL A 33 -1.07 -1.97 12.10
CA VAL A 33 -0.44 -1.62 10.83
C VAL A 33 0.90 -0.94 11.06
N LEU A 34 0.99 0.00 11.99
CA LEU A 34 2.22 0.69 12.32
C LEU A 34 3.25 -0.23 13.01
N ARG A 35 2.82 -1.12 13.90
CA ARG A 35 3.72 -2.12 14.51
C ARG A 35 4.29 -3.07 13.46
N LEU A 36 3.48 -3.55 12.53
CA LEU A 36 3.93 -4.37 11.40
C LEU A 36 4.92 -3.59 10.52
N ALA A 37 4.61 -2.34 10.21
CA ALA A 37 5.52 -1.49 9.43
C ALA A 37 6.86 -1.27 10.14
N ARG A 38 6.88 -1.02 11.45
CA ARG A 38 8.10 -0.90 12.26
C ARG A 38 8.91 -2.19 12.27
N HIS A 39 8.24 -3.33 12.40
CA HIS A 39 8.89 -4.63 12.35
C HIS A 39 9.63 -4.85 11.01
N ILE A 40 8.97 -4.56 9.90
CA ILE A 40 9.57 -4.66 8.56
C ILE A 40 10.69 -3.63 8.36
N ALA A 41 10.44 -2.38 8.76
CA ALA A 41 11.40 -1.28 8.63
C ALA A 41 12.71 -1.59 9.36
N LYS A 42 12.62 -2.17 10.57
CA LYS A 42 13.79 -2.59 11.35
C LYS A 42 14.60 -3.68 10.64
N GLN A 43 13.93 -4.70 10.06
CA GLN A 43 14.62 -5.81 9.40
C GLN A 43 15.26 -5.40 8.08
N ARG A 44 14.63 -4.47 7.33
CA ARG A 44 15.10 -4.04 6.01
C ARG A 44 15.85 -2.71 6.03
N ASN A 45 16.06 -2.12 7.20
CA ASN A 45 16.70 -0.80 7.38
C ASN A 45 16.02 0.28 6.52
N LEU A 46 14.71 0.43 6.67
CA LEU A 46 13.87 1.37 5.92
C LEU A 46 13.36 2.48 6.83
N LYS A 47 13.19 3.69 6.29
CA LYS A 47 12.40 4.74 6.94
C LYS A 47 10.92 4.45 6.80
N ILE A 48 10.10 4.96 7.73
CA ILE A 48 8.63 4.81 7.65
C ILE A 48 8.04 6.12 7.15
N VAL A 49 7.33 6.04 6.03
CA VAL A 49 6.59 7.15 5.43
C VAL A 49 5.10 6.80 5.43
N ARG A 50 4.28 7.67 5.99
CA ARG A 50 2.83 7.47 6.08
C ARG A 50 2.09 8.55 5.30
N ILE A 51 1.20 8.13 4.40
CA ILE A 51 0.21 9.03 3.80
C ILE A 51 -1.01 9.07 4.71
N CYS A 52 -1.41 10.26 5.15
CA CYS A 52 -2.58 10.46 5.99
C CYS A 52 -3.29 11.75 5.61
N ARG A 53 -4.60 11.80 5.88
CA ARG A 53 -5.40 12.99 5.70
C ARG A 53 -5.18 13.99 6.83
N ASP A 54 -5.09 13.47 8.05
CA ASP A 54 -4.95 14.24 9.27
C ASP A 54 -3.72 13.73 10.04
N ALA A 55 -3.00 14.62 10.70
CA ALA A 55 -1.90 14.25 11.57
C ALA A 55 -2.42 13.50 12.80
N TYR A 56 -1.79 12.38 13.11
CA TYR A 56 -2.07 11.60 14.32
C TYR A 56 -0.79 11.34 15.10
N PRO A 57 -0.13 12.40 15.63
CA PRO A 57 1.17 12.25 16.30
C PRO A 57 1.11 11.31 17.50
N GLU A 58 -0.03 11.21 18.18
CA GLU A 58 -0.23 10.29 19.31
C GLU A 58 -0.11 8.81 18.90
N HIS A 59 -0.38 8.49 17.64
CA HIS A 59 -0.32 7.12 17.11
C HIS A 59 0.90 6.85 16.24
N SER A 60 1.46 7.89 15.63
CA SER A 60 2.57 7.71 14.68
C SER A 60 3.93 7.63 15.36
N GLY A 61 4.20 8.46 16.37
CA GLY A 61 5.52 8.59 16.98
C GLY A 61 6.53 9.31 16.08
N ASP A 62 7.70 9.64 16.64
CA ASP A 62 8.74 10.43 15.96
C ASP A 62 9.47 9.65 14.85
N ASP A 63 9.30 8.34 14.80
CA ASP A 63 9.91 7.44 13.82
C ASP A 63 9.15 7.36 12.49
N VAL A 64 7.98 8.03 12.39
CA VAL A 64 7.11 8.01 11.22
C VAL A 64 7.03 9.39 10.58
N GLN A 65 7.47 9.50 9.33
CA GLN A 65 7.29 10.71 8.55
C GLN A 65 5.86 10.77 7.98
N GLU A 66 5.05 11.70 8.45
CA GLU A 66 3.68 11.89 7.95
C GLU A 66 3.64 12.84 6.74
N ILE A 67 2.85 12.46 5.73
CA ILE A 67 2.57 13.25 4.54
C ILE A 67 1.08 13.57 4.52
N LEU A 68 0.74 14.83 4.83
CA LEU A 68 -0.63 15.32 4.94
C LEU A 68 -1.20 15.88 3.64
N THR A 69 -0.33 16.30 2.72
CA THR A 69 -0.72 17.09 1.53
C THR A 69 -0.31 16.42 0.22
N ALA A 70 -0.34 15.09 0.16
CA ALA A 70 -0.06 14.38 -1.08
C ALA A 70 -1.15 14.63 -2.12
N GLY A 71 -0.80 15.26 -3.23
CA GLY A 71 -1.64 15.30 -4.42
C GLY A 71 -1.68 13.95 -5.15
N PRO A 72 -2.51 13.80 -6.20
CA PRO A 72 -2.59 12.54 -6.95
C PRO A 72 -1.25 12.06 -7.51
N SER A 73 -0.44 12.96 -8.04
CA SER A 73 0.90 12.64 -8.57
C SER A 73 1.85 12.17 -7.46
N ASP A 74 1.81 12.85 -6.30
CA ASP A 74 2.64 12.49 -5.14
C ASP A 74 2.24 11.13 -4.59
N PHE A 75 0.93 10.86 -4.52
CA PHE A 75 0.39 9.58 -4.08
C PHE A 75 0.91 8.43 -4.96
N VAL A 76 0.78 8.57 -6.28
CA VAL A 76 1.29 7.58 -7.24
C VAL A 76 2.81 7.43 -7.12
N GLY A 77 3.54 8.54 -7.06
CA GLY A 77 4.99 8.55 -6.91
C GLY A 77 5.47 7.87 -5.63
N LEU A 78 4.76 8.04 -4.51
CA LEU A 78 5.09 7.39 -3.24
C LEU A 78 4.92 5.86 -3.31
N PHE A 79 3.89 5.35 -3.97
CA PHE A 79 3.74 3.92 -4.20
C PHE A 79 4.80 3.37 -5.15
N ALA A 80 5.05 4.08 -6.26
CA ALA A 80 6.01 3.64 -7.27
C ALA A 80 7.46 3.55 -6.73
N ASN A 81 7.84 4.39 -5.77
CA ASN A 81 9.20 4.44 -5.22
C ASN A 81 9.34 3.75 -3.84
N ALA A 82 8.28 3.21 -3.25
CA ALA A 82 8.37 2.45 -2.00
C ALA A 82 9.17 1.16 -2.19
N GLU A 83 9.97 0.79 -1.19
CA GLU A 83 10.62 -0.53 -1.12
C GLU A 83 9.67 -1.60 -0.57
N PHE A 84 8.72 -1.20 0.25
CA PHE A 84 7.69 -2.06 0.81
C PHE A 84 6.42 -1.26 1.10
N VAL A 85 5.25 -1.89 1.10
CA VAL A 85 3.98 -1.23 1.43
C VAL A 85 3.24 -1.99 2.52
N VAL A 86 2.71 -1.29 3.53
CA VAL A 86 1.75 -1.84 4.49
C VAL A 86 0.48 -0.99 4.45
N THR A 87 -0.65 -1.61 4.20
CA THR A 87 -1.90 -0.88 4.00
C THR A 87 -3.11 -1.67 4.51
N ASN A 88 -4.18 -0.96 4.88
CA ASN A 88 -5.50 -1.54 5.11
C ASN A 88 -6.52 -1.08 4.04
N SER A 89 -6.02 -0.45 2.97
CA SER A 89 -6.82 0.11 1.89
C SER A 89 -6.85 -0.82 0.67
N PHE A 90 -8.03 -1.01 0.10
CA PHE A 90 -8.16 -1.65 -1.21
C PHE A 90 -7.32 -0.94 -2.28
N HIS A 91 -7.38 0.39 -2.36
CA HIS A 91 -6.58 1.15 -3.31
C HIS A 91 -5.08 0.98 -3.06
N GLY A 92 -4.64 1.02 -1.80
CA GLY A 92 -3.23 0.79 -1.45
C GLY A 92 -2.76 -0.59 -1.92
N THR A 93 -3.57 -1.62 -1.75
CA THR A 93 -3.28 -2.97 -2.25
C THR A 93 -3.16 -3.00 -3.77
N VAL A 94 -4.12 -2.40 -4.49
CA VAL A 94 -4.12 -2.37 -5.96
C VAL A 94 -2.91 -1.59 -6.50
N PHE A 95 -2.53 -0.47 -5.91
CA PHE A 95 -1.32 0.26 -6.30
C PHE A 95 -0.05 -0.55 -6.04
N SER A 96 0.02 -1.27 -4.92
CA SER A 96 1.17 -2.14 -4.62
C SER A 96 1.33 -3.23 -5.69
N VAL A 97 0.25 -3.88 -6.07
CA VAL A 97 0.24 -4.87 -7.16
C VAL A 97 0.63 -4.25 -8.50
N ASN A 98 0.05 -3.10 -8.85
CA ASN A 98 0.33 -2.42 -10.12
C ASN A 98 1.81 -2.01 -10.29
N PHE A 99 2.47 -1.66 -9.18
CA PHE A 99 3.89 -1.30 -9.17
C PHE A 99 4.81 -2.46 -8.78
N SER A 100 4.26 -3.69 -8.68
CA SER A 100 5.00 -4.89 -8.29
C SER A 100 5.82 -4.70 -7.00
N LYS A 101 5.22 -4.04 -5.99
CA LYS A 101 5.87 -3.78 -4.71
C LYS A 101 5.63 -4.93 -3.74
N PRO A 102 6.63 -5.33 -2.93
CA PRO A 102 6.38 -6.16 -1.77
C PRO A 102 5.40 -5.46 -0.83
N PHE A 103 4.38 -6.17 -0.34
CA PHE A 103 3.37 -5.55 0.52
C PHE A 103 2.72 -6.54 1.48
N TYR A 104 2.05 -5.98 2.50
CA TYR A 104 1.02 -6.65 3.28
C TYR A 104 -0.25 -5.81 3.34
N SER A 105 -1.38 -6.48 3.13
CA SER A 105 -2.71 -5.92 3.27
C SER A 105 -3.32 -6.36 4.60
N VAL A 106 -3.54 -5.41 5.51
CA VAL A 106 -4.05 -5.69 6.85
C VAL A 106 -5.58 -5.62 6.85
N ILE A 107 -6.24 -6.68 7.29
CA ILE A 107 -7.69 -6.77 7.47
C ILE A 107 -8.04 -6.86 8.97
N LYS A 108 -9.26 -6.46 9.35
CA LYS A 108 -9.70 -6.53 10.76
C LYS A 108 -9.75 -7.95 11.30
N SER A 109 -10.32 -8.85 10.51
CA SER A 109 -10.40 -10.28 10.81
C SER A 109 -10.68 -11.06 9.52
N LYS A 110 -10.41 -12.35 9.54
CA LYS A 110 -10.70 -13.26 8.41
C LYS A 110 -12.21 -13.31 8.03
N HIS A 111 -13.08 -12.95 8.96
CA HIS A 111 -14.54 -12.91 8.78
C HIS A 111 -15.08 -11.51 8.44
N SER A 112 -14.22 -10.52 8.26
CA SER A 112 -14.66 -9.16 7.93
C SER A 112 -15.02 -9.03 6.44
N THR A 113 -15.97 -8.13 6.13
CA THR A 113 -16.52 -7.87 4.79
C THR A 113 -15.52 -7.23 3.81
N ASN A 114 -14.24 -7.59 3.87
CA ASN A 114 -13.22 -7.14 2.91
C ASN A 114 -13.22 -7.95 1.61
N SER A 115 -14.42 -8.35 1.14
CA SER A 115 -14.60 -9.23 -0.02
C SER A 115 -13.84 -8.79 -1.27
N ARG A 116 -13.80 -7.47 -1.55
CA ARG A 116 -13.08 -6.93 -2.72
C ARG A 116 -11.56 -7.16 -2.62
N LEU A 117 -10.97 -6.89 -1.45
CA LEU A 117 -9.54 -7.07 -1.23
C LEU A 117 -9.17 -8.56 -1.28
N THR A 118 -9.92 -9.39 -0.60
CA THR A 118 -9.70 -10.83 -0.60
C THR A 118 -9.87 -11.41 -2.01
N SER A 119 -10.95 -11.05 -2.73
CA SER A 119 -11.19 -11.54 -4.08
C SER A 119 -10.11 -11.17 -5.07
N ILE A 120 -9.60 -9.92 -5.05
CA ILE A 120 -8.53 -9.53 -5.97
C ILE A 120 -7.23 -10.27 -5.66
N LEU A 121 -6.87 -10.42 -4.38
CA LEU A 121 -5.65 -11.13 -4.00
C LEU A 121 -5.74 -12.63 -4.28
N GLN A 122 -6.90 -13.25 -4.12
CA GLN A 122 -7.14 -14.63 -4.54
C GLN A 122 -6.98 -14.82 -6.05
N LYS A 123 -7.59 -13.94 -6.85
CA LYS A 123 -7.46 -13.98 -8.31
C LYS A 123 -6.01 -13.84 -8.79
N LEU A 124 -5.18 -13.14 -8.01
CA LEU A 124 -3.78 -12.90 -8.33
C LEU A 124 -2.80 -13.86 -7.65
N ALA A 125 -3.30 -14.88 -6.94
CA ALA A 125 -2.49 -15.83 -6.14
C ALA A 125 -1.58 -15.10 -5.11
N LEU A 126 -2.12 -14.08 -4.45
CA LEU A 126 -1.43 -13.23 -3.47
C LEU A 126 -2.09 -13.27 -2.07
N GLU A 127 -2.83 -14.33 -1.73
CA GLU A 127 -3.54 -14.48 -0.45
C GLU A 127 -2.57 -14.46 0.74
N SER A 128 -1.35 -14.94 0.54
CA SER A 128 -0.29 -14.90 1.56
C SER A 128 0.10 -13.48 2.00
N ARG A 129 -0.36 -12.46 1.26
CA ARG A 129 -0.14 -11.05 1.59
C ARG A 129 -1.26 -10.44 2.44
N ILE A 130 -2.25 -11.23 2.83
CA ILE A 130 -3.29 -10.82 3.75
C ILE A 130 -2.88 -11.16 5.18
N VAL A 131 -2.92 -10.15 6.06
CA VAL A 131 -2.63 -10.29 7.48
C VAL A 131 -3.82 -9.80 8.29
N SER A 132 -4.26 -10.55 9.29
CA SER A 132 -5.36 -10.12 10.17
C SER A 132 -4.80 -9.41 11.41
N VAL A 133 -5.55 -8.43 11.89
CA VAL A 133 -5.23 -7.77 13.15
C VAL A 133 -5.23 -8.79 14.29
N GLY A 134 -4.12 -8.85 15.02
CA GLY A 134 -3.94 -9.77 16.14
C GLY A 134 -3.19 -11.06 15.76
N ASP A 135 -3.01 -11.36 14.48
CA ASP A 135 -2.13 -12.45 14.06
C ASP A 135 -0.67 -12.10 14.39
N ASP A 136 0.19 -13.11 14.52
CA ASP A 136 1.64 -12.93 14.56
C ASP A 136 2.14 -12.26 13.28
N PHE A 137 3.25 -11.53 13.36
CA PHE A 137 3.81 -10.90 12.18
C PHE A 137 4.33 -11.96 11.21
N PRO A 138 3.97 -11.85 9.93
CA PRO A 138 4.40 -12.79 8.91
C PRO A 138 5.90 -12.70 8.68
N GLU A 139 6.49 -13.78 8.17
CA GLU A 139 7.85 -13.76 7.66
C GLU A 139 7.96 -12.78 6.48
N ILE A 140 8.98 -11.92 6.50
CA ILE A 140 9.15 -10.88 5.50
C ILE A 140 9.81 -11.47 4.27
N THR A 141 9.00 -11.79 3.28
CA THR A 141 9.45 -12.36 2.00
C THR A 141 9.15 -11.42 0.84
N ASP A 142 9.98 -11.48 -0.20
CA ASP A 142 9.69 -10.82 -1.46
C ASP A 142 8.56 -11.54 -2.21
N ILE A 143 8.02 -10.90 -3.24
CA ILE A 143 6.94 -11.43 -4.07
C ILE A 143 7.52 -11.78 -5.44
N ASP A 144 7.37 -13.03 -5.86
CA ASP A 144 7.51 -13.36 -7.26
C ASP A 144 6.25 -12.91 -8.00
N TYR A 145 6.39 -11.87 -8.80
CA TYR A 145 5.30 -11.29 -9.57
C TYR A 145 5.06 -11.96 -10.93
N THR A 146 5.75 -13.04 -11.27
CA THR A 146 5.59 -13.73 -12.57
C THR A 146 4.14 -14.16 -12.78
N LEU A 147 3.60 -14.97 -11.88
CA LEU A 147 2.20 -15.45 -11.95
C LEU A 147 1.19 -14.31 -11.70
N PRO A 148 1.32 -13.47 -10.66
CA PRO A 148 0.41 -12.36 -10.45
C PRO A 148 0.31 -11.39 -11.64
N ALA A 149 1.42 -11.08 -12.30
CA ALA A 149 1.44 -10.19 -13.47
C ALA A 149 0.73 -10.81 -14.68
N GLU A 150 0.85 -12.12 -14.88
CA GLU A 150 0.12 -12.83 -15.94
C GLU A 150 -1.39 -12.80 -15.68
N GLN A 151 -1.81 -13.10 -14.46
CA GLN A 151 -3.23 -13.08 -14.08
C GLN A 151 -3.80 -11.66 -14.17
N LEU A 152 -3.06 -10.64 -13.74
CA LEU A 152 -3.48 -9.26 -13.88
C LEU A 152 -3.67 -8.84 -15.36
N ARG A 153 -2.80 -9.31 -16.26
CA ARG A 153 -2.97 -9.08 -17.72
C ARG A 153 -4.25 -9.73 -18.26
N ARG A 154 -4.54 -10.96 -17.86
CA ARG A 154 -5.77 -11.67 -18.25
C ARG A 154 -7.03 -10.93 -17.79
N GLU A 155 -7.08 -10.51 -16.52
CA GLU A 155 -8.21 -9.76 -15.95
C GLU A 155 -8.39 -8.40 -16.65
N ARG A 156 -7.31 -7.72 -17.01
CA ARG A 156 -7.36 -6.46 -17.78
C ARG A 156 -7.91 -6.68 -19.18
N SER A 157 -7.45 -7.69 -19.91
CA SER A 157 -7.94 -8.02 -21.25
C SER A 157 -9.44 -8.32 -21.21
N HIS A 158 -9.87 -9.17 -20.28
CA HIS A 158 -11.29 -9.50 -20.10
C HIS A 158 -12.15 -8.26 -19.79
N SER A 159 -11.66 -7.36 -18.92
CA SER A 159 -12.36 -6.12 -18.60
C SER A 159 -12.46 -5.17 -19.80
N LEU A 160 -11.40 -5.06 -20.60
CA LEU A 160 -11.38 -4.24 -21.80
C LEU A 160 -12.33 -4.79 -22.87
N GLU A 161 -12.35 -6.09 -23.10
CA GLU A 161 -13.28 -6.73 -24.02
C GLU A 161 -14.74 -6.50 -23.62
N TYR A 162 -15.04 -6.61 -22.31
CA TYR A 162 -16.38 -6.30 -21.80
C TYR A 162 -16.77 -4.86 -22.07
N LEU A 163 -15.88 -3.90 -21.77
CA LEU A 163 -16.14 -2.48 -22.01
C LEU A 163 -16.31 -2.17 -23.50
N GLN A 164 -15.48 -2.74 -24.37
CA GLN A 164 -15.62 -2.57 -25.83
C GLN A 164 -16.97 -3.07 -26.33
N LYS A 165 -17.41 -4.27 -25.91
CA LYS A 165 -18.73 -4.79 -26.25
C LYS A 165 -19.86 -3.88 -25.76
N ALA A 166 -19.77 -3.40 -24.51
CA ALA A 166 -20.78 -2.53 -23.92
C ALA A 166 -20.89 -1.15 -24.59
N LEU A 167 -19.79 -0.64 -25.18
CA LEU A 167 -19.75 0.64 -25.88
C LEU A 167 -20.06 0.53 -27.38
N SER A 168 -20.12 -0.67 -27.93
CA SER A 168 -20.39 -0.92 -29.36
C SER A 168 -21.88 -1.21 -29.65
N CYS A 169 -22.74 -1.05 -28.62
CA CYS A 169 -24.20 -1.21 -28.75
C CYS A 169 -24.92 0.12 -29.01
#